data_2e038440831144631a3cef26e8e93088
#
_entry.id   2e038440831144631a3cef26e8e93088
#
_cell.length_a   1.000
_cell.length_b   1.000
_cell.length_c   1.000
_cell.angle_alpha   90.00
_cell.angle_beta   90.00
_cell.angle_gamma   90.00
#
_symmetry.space_group_name_H-M   'P 1'
#
loop_
_entity.id
_entity.type
_entity.pdbx_description
1 polymer ?
#
loop_
_entity_poly.entity_id
_entity_poly.type
_entity_poly.pdbx_seq_one_letter_code
_entity_poly.pdbx_strand_id
1 'polypeptide(L)'
;MKTGPIHTVKPLDAEIPKGRLTVVTGVSGSGKTTMVLESLLPGLLAALAGEKLPGHVLSIDPSGIKNVKLIDSTPIGINVRSTVATYANVHDELRKIYARSEGAREKGFKAGDFSYNTGKLRCPVCDGTGVISLDVQFLTDVEIPCPSCHGSRYGKD
;
A
#
# COMPACT_ATOMS: atom_id res chain seq x y z
N MET A 1 -24.18 -13.59 -6.77
CA MET A 1 -24.17 -13.38 -5.31
C MET A 1 -25.56 -13.01 -4.84
N LYS A 2 -26.04 -13.65 -3.79
CA LYS A 2 -27.31 -13.30 -3.12
C LYS A 2 -27.03 -12.91 -1.68
N THR A 3 -27.62 -11.80 -1.23
CA THR A 3 -27.49 -11.34 0.14
C THR A 3 -28.84 -11.12 0.80
N GLY A 4 -28.91 -11.33 2.11
CA GLY A 4 -29.94 -10.79 2.98
C GLY A 4 -29.72 -9.29 3.23
N PRO A 5 -30.55 -8.68 4.09
CA PRO A 5 -30.37 -7.29 4.48
C PRO A 5 -29.10 -7.11 5.33
N ILE A 6 -28.42 -6.00 5.12
CA ILE A 6 -27.26 -5.58 5.94
C ILE A 6 -27.26 -4.06 6.09
N HIS A 7 -27.20 -3.55 7.31
CA HIS A 7 -27.38 -2.13 7.62
C HIS A 7 -28.66 -1.56 6.97
N THR A 8 -28.50 -0.55 6.13
CA THR A 8 -29.61 0.04 5.35
C THR A 8 -29.78 -0.59 3.96
N VAL A 9 -28.90 -1.54 3.59
CA VAL A 9 -28.94 -2.17 2.27
C VAL A 9 -29.97 -3.30 2.27
N LYS A 10 -30.90 -3.24 1.32
CA LYS A 10 -31.92 -4.28 1.10
C LYS A 10 -31.29 -5.56 0.55
N PRO A 11 -31.99 -6.69 0.64
CA PRO A 11 -31.55 -7.93 -0.02
C PRO A 11 -31.22 -7.70 -1.48
N LEU A 12 -30.13 -8.27 -1.94
CA LEU A 12 -29.61 -8.09 -3.28
C LEU A 12 -29.39 -9.45 -3.95
N ASP A 13 -29.80 -9.55 -5.20
CA ASP A 13 -29.40 -10.62 -6.12
C ASP A 13 -28.62 -9.98 -7.28
N ALA A 14 -27.31 -10.21 -7.32
CA ALA A 14 -26.44 -9.55 -8.28
C ALA A 14 -25.55 -10.55 -9.01
N GLU A 15 -25.47 -10.38 -10.33
CA GLU A 15 -24.52 -11.06 -11.19
C GLU A 15 -23.37 -10.12 -11.54
N ILE A 16 -22.15 -10.57 -11.27
CA ILE A 16 -20.93 -9.79 -11.55
C ILE A 16 -20.16 -10.52 -12.65
N PRO A 17 -20.02 -9.94 -13.83
CA PRO A 17 -19.38 -10.60 -14.96
C PRO A 17 -17.87 -10.77 -14.67
N LYS A 18 -17.34 -11.96 -14.98
CA LYS A 18 -15.92 -12.30 -14.83
C LYS A 18 -15.11 -11.89 -16.07
N GLY A 19 -13.81 -11.67 -15.89
CA GLY A 19 -12.89 -11.31 -16.98
C GLY A 19 -13.14 -9.92 -17.58
N ARG A 20 -13.80 -9.03 -16.84
CA ARG A 20 -14.14 -7.66 -17.25
C ARG A 20 -13.90 -6.67 -16.13
N LEU A 21 -13.67 -5.42 -16.48
CA LEU A 21 -13.74 -4.33 -15.54
C LEU A 21 -15.21 -4.07 -15.17
N THR A 22 -15.53 -4.17 -13.89
CA THR A 22 -16.86 -3.84 -13.35
C THR A 22 -16.75 -2.61 -12.46
N VAL A 23 -17.57 -1.60 -12.71
CA VAL A 23 -17.61 -0.36 -11.94
C VAL A 23 -18.88 -0.29 -11.15
N VAL A 24 -18.78 -0.04 -9.84
CA VAL A 24 -19.93 0.15 -8.94
C VAL A 24 -20.09 1.65 -8.67
N THR A 25 -21.18 2.22 -9.13
CA THR A 25 -21.50 3.66 -8.99
C THR A 25 -22.78 3.88 -8.19
N GLY A 26 -22.99 5.08 -7.74
CA GLY A 26 -24.18 5.50 -7.00
C GLY A 26 -23.89 6.66 -6.05
N VAL A 27 -24.93 7.28 -5.52
CA VAL A 27 -24.84 8.38 -4.57
C VAL A 27 -24.15 7.96 -3.25
N SER A 28 -23.65 8.93 -2.49
CA SER A 28 -23.08 8.64 -1.17
C SER A 28 -24.14 8.00 -0.26
N GLY A 29 -23.74 7.01 0.53
CA GLY A 29 -24.65 6.27 1.42
C GLY A 29 -25.53 5.21 0.75
N SER A 30 -25.44 4.99 -0.57
CA SER A 30 -26.25 3.97 -1.28
C SER A 30 -25.84 2.52 -1.03
N GLY A 31 -24.86 2.26 -0.16
CA GLY A 31 -24.43 0.89 0.19
C GLY A 31 -23.36 0.28 -0.71
N LYS A 32 -22.70 1.05 -1.60
CA LYS A 32 -21.62 0.55 -2.47
C LYS A 32 -20.50 -0.14 -1.70
N THR A 33 -20.00 0.53 -0.67
CA THR A 33 -18.93 0.01 0.19
C THR A 33 -19.38 -1.26 0.92
N THR A 34 -20.56 -1.25 1.48
CA THR A 34 -21.17 -2.40 2.15
C THR A 34 -21.31 -3.60 1.20
N MET A 35 -21.79 -3.36 -0.02
CA MET A 35 -21.93 -4.42 -1.02
C MET A 35 -20.55 -5.01 -1.40
N VAL A 36 -19.53 -4.18 -1.62
CA VAL A 36 -18.23 -4.66 -2.09
C VAL A 36 -17.37 -5.17 -0.94
N LEU A 37 -17.18 -4.37 0.12
CA LEU A 37 -16.21 -4.69 1.19
C LEU A 37 -16.78 -5.57 2.29
N GLU A 38 -18.10 -5.51 2.54
CA GLU A 38 -18.71 -6.28 3.62
C GLU A 38 -19.45 -7.52 3.12
N SER A 39 -19.81 -7.59 1.82
CA SER A 39 -20.54 -8.73 1.26
C SER A 39 -19.74 -9.50 0.21
N LEU A 40 -19.36 -8.85 -0.89
CA LEU A 40 -18.68 -9.52 -2.02
C LEU A 40 -17.29 -10.04 -1.63
N LEU A 41 -16.45 -9.18 -1.09
CA LEU A 41 -15.07 -9.53 -0.73
C LEU A 41 -15.02 -10.65 0.32
N PRO A 42 -15.63 -10.52 1.51
CA PRO A 42 -15.57 -11.58 2.51
C PRO A 42 -16.32 -12.84 2.07
N GLY A 43 -17.39 -12.71 1.30
CA GLY A 43 -18.10 -13.86 0.72
C GLY A 43 -17.23 -14.66 -0.24
N LEU A 44 -16.49 -14.00 -1.14
CA LEU A 44 -15.55 -14.67 -2.05
C LEU A 44 -14.38 -15.32 -1.30
N LEU A 45 -13.80 -14.62 -0.33
CA LEU A 45 -12.70 -15.18 0.48
C LEU A 45 -13.13 -16.42 1.25
N ALA A 46 -14.28 -16.37 1.91
CA ALA A 46 -14.84 -17.53 2.63
C ALA A 46 -15.14 -18.70 1.69
N ALA A 47 -15.76 -18.43 0.53
CA ALA A 47 -16.08 -19.47 -0.44
C ALA A 47 -14.84 -20.12 -1.04
N LEU A 48 -13.75 -19.37 -1.30
CA LEU A 48 -12.48 -19.89 -1.79
C LEU A 48 -11.73 -20.69 -0.72
N ALA A 49 -11.85 -20.28 0.55
CA ALA A 49 -11.25 -21.00 1.68
C ALA A 49 -12.06 -22.23 2.13
N GLY A 50 -13.28 -22.42 1.61
CA GLY A 50 -14.20 -23.47 2.09
C GLY A 50 -14.74 -23.16 3.49
N GLU A 51 -14.75 -21.92 3.89
CA GLU A 51 -15.23 -21.44 5.19
C GLU A 51 -16.73 -21.04 5.14
N LYS A 52 -17.30 -20.83 6.31
CA LYS A 52 -18.68 -20.38 6.43
C LYS A 52 -18.82 -18.96 5.89
N LEU A 53 -19.81 -18.75 5.01
CA LEU A 53 -20.14 -17.42 4.49
C LEU A 53 -20.56 -16.45 5.62
N PRO A 54 -20.29 -15.14 5.46
CA PRO A 54 -20.86 -14.12 6.35
C PRO A 54 -22.39 -14.28 6.45
N GLY A 55 -22.96 -14.06 7.64
CA GLY A 55 -24.34 -14.39 7.94
C GLY A 55 -25.40 -13.76 7.02
N HIS A 56 -25.09 -12.63 6.42
CA HIS A 56 -25.95 -11.95 5.44
C HIS A 56 -25.68 -12.37 3.98
N VAL A 57 -24.61 -13.11 3.69
CA VAL A 57 -24.33 -13.65 2.35
C VAL A 57 -24.96 -15.01 2.22
N LEU A 58 -26.07 -15.09 1.49
CA LEU A 58 -26.85 -16.31 1.34
C LEU A 58 -26.23 -17.29 0.36
N SER A 59 -25.67 -16.78 -0.73
CA SER A 59 -24.92 -17.59 -1.70
C SER A 59 -23.98 -16.74 -2.53
N ILE A 60 -22.85 -17.34 -2.91
CA ILE A 60 -21.89 -16.75 -3.83
C ILE A 60 -21.24 -17.86 -4.65
N ASP A 61 -21.08 -17.64 -5.95
CA ASP A 61 -20.38 -18.56 -6.85
C ASP A 61 -18.99 -18.03 -7.16
N PRO A 62 -17.91 -18.65 -6.61
CA PRO A 62 -16.54 -18.25 -6.87
C PRO A 62 -15.95 -18.91 -8.12
N SER A 63 -16.72 -19.68 -8.90
CA SER A 63 -16.23 -20.46 -10.05
C SER A 63 -15.35 -19.63 -10.98
N GLY A 64 -14.15 -20.13 -11.28
CA GLY A 64 -13.16 -19.46 -12.13
C GLY A 64 -12.35 -18.35 -11.45
N ILE A 65 -12.61 -18.04 -10.17
CA ILE A 65 -11.80 -17.13 -9.36
C ILE A 65 -10.81 -17.96 -8.55
N LYS A 66 -9.51 -17.67 -8.66
CA LYS A 66 -8.46 -18.35 -7.90
C LYS A 66 -7.97 -17.54 -6.71
N ASN A 67 -7.97 -16.21 -6.84
CA ASN A 67 -7.50 -15.30 -5.82
C ASN A 67 -8.33 -14.01 -5.83
N VAL A 68 -8.47 -13.41 -4.67
CA VAL A 68 -9.07 -12.09 -4.48
C VAL A 68 -8.05 -11.19 -3.81
N LYS A 69 -7.83 -10.00 -4.36
CA LYS A 69 -6.96 -8.97 -3.78
C LYS A 69 -7.75 -7.68 -3.61
N LEU A 70 -7.74 -7.16 -2.41
CA LEU A 70 -8.24 -5.82 -2.14
C LEU A 70 -7.10 -4.81 -2.36
N ILE A 71 -7.39 -3.76 -3.12
CA ILE A 71 -6.55 -2.56 -3.22
C ILE A 71 -7.45 -1.42 -2.76
N ASP A 72 -7.12 -0.84 -1.63
CA ASP A 72 -7.87 0.25 -1.02
C ASP A 72 -7.12 1.59 -1.11
N SER A 73 -7.72 2.63 -0.55
CA SER A 73 -7.14 3.97 -0.48
C SER A 73 -6.23 4.19 0.72
N THR A 74 -5.90 3.14 1.47
CA THR A 74 -5.02 3.25 2.63
C THR A 74 -3.65 3.75 2.18
N PRO A 75 -3.13 4.86 2.73
CA PRO A 75 -1.84 5.39 2.34
C PRO A 75 -0.73 4.37 2.55
N ILE A 76 0.15 4.25 1.56
CA ILE A 76 1.35 3.42 1.64
C ILE A 76 2.34 4.11 2.57
N GLY A 77 2.46 3.60 3.79
CA GLY A 77 3.36 4.15 4.80
C GLY A 77 2.80 5.40 5.50
N ILE A 78 2.95 5.42 6.79
CA ILE A 78 2.44 6.51 7.65
C ILE A 78 3.56 7.51 7.97
N ASN A 79 4.80 7.25 7.55
CA ASN A 79 5.93 8.10 7.86
C ASN A 79 6.65 8.60 6.60
N VAL A 80 7.30 9.74 6.73
CA VAL A 80 8.09 10.42 5.70
C VAL A 80 9.22 9.55 5.11
N ARG A 81 9.60 8.49 5.78
CA ARG A 81 10.64 7.54 5.35
C ARG A 81 10.12 6.43 4.44
N SER A 82 8.81 6.20 4.40
CA SER A 82 8.21 5.18 3.53
C SER A 82 8.19 5.65 2.08
N THR A 83 8.61 4.77 1.18
CA THR A 83 8.56 4.99 -0.28
C THR A 83 7.97 3.77 -0.97
N VAL A 84 7.53 3.94 -2.21
CA VAL A 84 7.08 2.82 -3.05
C VAL A 84 8.13 1.71 -3.13
N ALA A 85 9.41 2.08 -3.23
CA ALA A 85 10.51 1.12 -3.30
C ALA A 85 10.69 0.29 -2.02
N THR A 86 10.46 0.89 -0.83
CA THR A 86 10.50 0.15 0.44
C THR A 86 9.27 -0.72 0.62
N TYR A 87 8.10 -0.23 0.25
CA TYR A 87 6.86 -0.99 0.33
C TYR A 87 6.86 -2.23 -0.59
N ALA A 88 7.39 -2.09 -1.80
CA ALA A 88 7.51 -3.17 -2.78
C ALA A 88 8.75 -4.08 -2.56
N ASN A 89 9.53 -3.88 -1.49
CA ASN A 89 10.79 -4.56 -1.20
C ASN A 89 11.88 -4.41 -2.27
N VAL A 90 11.70 -3.53 -3.24
CA VAL A 90 12.69 -3.26 -4.30
C VAL A 90 13.96 -2.65 -3.73
N HIS A 91 13.81 -1.80 -2.71
CA HIS A 91 14.96 -1.15 -2.08
C HIS A 91 15.92 -2.14 -1.41
N ASP A 92 15.41 -3.22 -0.84
CA ASP A 92 16.25 -4.25 -0.22
C ASP A 92 17.09 -5.01 -1.24
N GLU A 93 16.54 -5.29 -2.42
CA GLU A 93 17.29 -5.90 -3.51
C GLU A 93 18.35 -4.93 -4.08
N LEU A 94 18.01 -3.66 -4.27
CA LEU A 94 18.94 -2.65 -4.72
C LEU A 94 20.12 -2.51 -3.75
N ARG A 95 19.90 -2.51 -2.44
CA ARG A 95 20.97 -2.46 -1.43
C ARG A 95 21.94 -3.63 -1.55
N LYS A 96 21.42 -4.84 -1.82
CA LYS A 96 22.27 -6.02 -2.06
C LYS A 96 23.10 -5.88 -3.33
N ILE A 97 22.53 -5.31 -4.39
CA ILE A 97 23.23 -5.06 -5.65
C ILE A 97 24.35 -4.04 -5.45
N TYR A 98 24.05 -2.90 -4.84
CA TYR A 98 25.06 -1.86 -4.57
C TYR A 98 26.20 -2.36 -3.68
N ALA A 99 25.91 -3.15 -2.66
CA ALA A 99 26.92 -3.73 -1.78
C ALA A 99 27.90 -4.68 -2.50
N ARG A 100 27.52 -5.18 -3.68
CA ARG A 100 28.36 -6.06 -4.52
C ARG A 100 29.22 -5.28 -5.51
N SER A 101 28.99 -3.99 -5.69
CA SER A 101 29.78 -3.15 -6.56
C SER A 101 31.24 -3.08 -6.08
N GLU A 102 32.18 -2.87 -7.01
CA GLU A 102 33.60 -2.78 -6.71
C GLU A 102 33.89 -1.66 -5.70
N GLY A 103 33.39 -0.45 -5.93
CA GLY A 103 33.60 0.68 -5.03
C GLY A 103 33.02 0.47 -3.61
N ALA A 104 31.91 -0.29 -3.49
CA ALA A 104 31.36 -0.63 -2.18
C ALA A 104 32.26 -1.63 -1.43
N ARG A 105 32.82 -2.61 -2.15
CA ARG A 105 33.75 -3.60 -1.59
C ARG A 105 35.07 -2.97 -1.12
N GLU A 106 35.64 -2.08 -1.92
CA GLU A 106 36.86 -1.34 -1.58
C GLU A 106 36.67 -0.51 -0.31
N LYS A 107 35.52 0.13 -0.14
CA LYS A 107 35.16 0.92 1.04
C LYS A 107 34.62 0.09 2.21
N GLY A 108 34.42 -1.22 2.04
CA GLY A 108 33.91 -2.12 3.06
C GLY A 108 32.41 -1.94 3.37
N PHE A 109 31.63 -1.34 2.45
CA PHE A 109 30.21 -1.12 2.63
C PHE A 109 29.39 -2.40 2.46
N LYS A 110 28.42 -2.59 3.34
CA LYS A 110 27.46 -3.69 3.34
C LYS A 110 26.07 -3.20 2.90
N ALA A 111 25.16 -4.11 2.59
CA ALA A 111 23.79 -3.77 2.18
C ALA A 111 23.05 -2.87 3.19
N GLY A 112 23.33 -3.02 4.48
CA GLY A 112 22.78 -2.14 5.52
C GLY A 112 23.21 -0.69 5.41
N ASP A 113 24.43 -0.43 4.95
CA ASP A 113 24.97 0.92 4.84
C ASP A 113 24.24 1.75 3.77
N PHE A 114 23.65 1.09 2.78
CA PHE A 114 22.81 1.70 1.75
C PHE A 114 21.35 1.92 2.17
N SER A 115 21.02 1.76 3.44
CA SER A 115 19.70 2.13 3.95
C SER A 115 19.64 3.63 4.26
N TYR A 116 18.75 4.36 3.62
CA TYR A 116 18.55 5.77 3.97
C TYR A 116 17.83 5.96 5.32
N ASN A 117 17.31 4.88 5.93
CA ASN A 117 16.71 4.93 7.25
C ASN A 117 17.72 4.77 8.39
N THR A 118 18.68 3.86 8.23
CA THR A 118 19.58 3.46 9.30
C THR A 118 21.04 3.32 8.85
N GLY A 119 21.30 3.41 7.55
CA GLY A 119 22.63 3.18 6.97
C GLY A 119 23.59 4.35 7.17
N LYS A 120 24.88 4.05 7.07
CA LYS A 120 25.96 5.06 7.22
C LYS A 120 25.97 6.07 6.09
N LEU A 121 25.52 5.69 4.89
CA LEU A 121 25.51 6.53 3.70
C LEU A 121 24.30 7.47 3.62
N ARG A 122 23.41 7.47 4.62
CA ARG A 122 22.27 8.39 4.64
C ARG A 122 22.75 9.85 4.76
N CYS A 123 22.01 10.76 4.20
CA CYS A 123 22.29 12.19 4.30
C CYS A 123 22.26 12.65 5.77
N PRO A 124 23.35 13.21 6.30
CA PRO A 124 23.39 13.64 7.70
C PRO A 124 22.57 14.90 7.98
N VAL A 125 22.25 15.70 6.94
CA VAL A 125 21.50 16.95 7.09
C VAL A 125 20.01 16.70 7.28
N CYS A 126 19.42 15.80 6.48
CA CYS A 126 18.00 15.46 6.60
C CYS A 126 17.77 14.10 7.25
N ASP A 127 18.79 13.45 7.75
CA ASP A 127 18.73 12.11 8.35
C ASP A 127 18.01 11.08 7.47
N GLY A 128 18.22 11.17 6.14
CA GLY A 128 17.66 10.26 5.16
C GLY A 128 16.18 10.48 4.80
N THR A 129 15.57 11.58 5.22
CA THR A 129 14.17 11.91 4.82
C THR A 129 14.10 12.47 3.40
N GLY A 130 15.17 13.11 2.93
CA GLY A 130 15.23 13.80 1.64
C GLY A 130 14.63 15.20 1.66
N VAL A 131 13.93 15.55 2.73
CA VAL A 131 13.26 16.84 2.91
C VAL A 131 13.62 17.44 4.27
N ILE A 132 13.41 18.75 4.41
CA ILE A 132 13.45 19.48 5.69
C ILE A 132 12.08 20.07 5.90
N SER A 133 11.46 19.79 7.03
CA SER A 133 10.22 20.41 7.47
C SER A 133 10.52 21.75 8.12
N LEU A 134 9.88 22.80 7.67
CA LEU A 134 9.92 24.14 8.26
C LEU A 134 8.63 24.34 9.05
N ASP A 135 8.76 24.46 10.36
CA ASP A 135 7.67 24.87 11.24
C ASP A 135 7.41 26.40 11.02
N VAL A 136 6.32 26.70 10.33
CA VAL A 136 5.89 28.07 10.08
C VAL A 136 4.65 28.32 10.94
N GLN A 137 4.76 29.19 11.94
CA GLN A 137 3.65 29.54 12.83
C GLN A 137 2.39 29.86 12.03
N PHE A 138 1.27 29.23 12.40
CA PHE A 138 -0.08 29.36 11.80
C PHE A 138 -0.27 28.77 10.38
N LEU A 139 0.72 28.07 9.83
CA LEU A 139 0.59 27.34 8.56
C LEU A 139 0.84 25.84 8.79
N THR A 140 0.39 25.03 7.85
CA THR A 140 0.80 23.61 7.80
C THR A 140 2.30 23.54 7.53
N ASP A 141 2.99 22.59 8.15
CA ASP A 141 4.42 22.35 7.93
C ASP A 141 4.76 22.36 6.43
N VAL A 142 5.73 23.20 6.06
CA VAL A 142 6.21 23.28 4.69
C VAL A 142 7.43 22.37 4.53
N GLU A 143 7.32 21.38 3.69
CA GLU A 143 8.44 20.52 3.34
C GLU A 143 9.19 21.06 2.13
N ILE A 144 10.51 21.26 2.29
CA ILE A 144 11.40 21.64 1.20
C ILE A 144 12.43 20.53 0.92
N PRO A 145 12.85 20.31 -0.33
CA PRO A 145 13.94 19.39 -0.63
C PRO A 145 15.20 19.72 0.18
N CYS A 146 15.83 18.71 0.74
CA CYS A 146 17.07 18.90 1.52
C CYS A 146 18.14 19.59 0.66
N PRO A 147 18.72 20.72 1.10
CA PRO A 147 19.70 21.48 0.31
C PRO A 147 21.01 20.73 0.09
N SER A 148 21.32 19.74 0.92
CA SER A 148 22.53 18.93 0.80
C SER A 148 22.38 17.78 -0.18
N CYS A 149 21.33 16.99 -0.04
CA CYS A 149 21.14 15.79 -0.86
C CYS A 149 20.13 15.97 -2.02
N HIS A 150 19.47 17.13 -2.11
CA HIS A 150 18.48 17.45 -3.14
C HIS A 150 17.41 16.38 -3.32
N GLY A 151 16.97 15.76 -2.22
CA GLY A 151 15.97 14.71 -2.21
C GLY A 151 16.50 13.29 -2.41
N SER A 152 17.80 13.09 -2.68
CA SER A 152 18.37 11.74 -2.90
C SER A 152 18.40 10.87 -1.63
N ARG A 153 18.32 11.48 -0.45
CA ARG A 153 18.38 10.84 0.88
C ARG A 153 19.75 10.33 1.30
N TYR A 154 20.77 10.40 0.43
CA TYR A 154 22.13 9.94 0.68
C TYR A 154 23.12 11.09 0.78
N GLY A 155 24.22 10.86 1.49
CA GLY A 155 25.38 11.75 1.50
C GLY A 155 26.07 11.80 0.14
N LYS A 156 27.04 12.71 -0.02
CA LYS A 156 27.78 12.89 -1.28
C LYS A 156 29.03 12.02 -1.39
N ASP A 157 29.31 11.18 -0.40
CA ASP A 157 30.57 10.39 -0.30
C ASP A 157 30.51 9.05 -1.05
#